data_fa088e5798aab61a831cbacb7704bbb5
#
_entry.id   fa088e5798aab61a831cbacb7704bbb5
#
_cell.length_a   1.000
_cell.length_b   1.000
_cell.length_c   1.000
_cell.angle_alpha   90.00
_cell.angle_beta   90.00
_cell.angle_gamma   90.00
#
_symmetry.space_group_name_H-M   'P 1'
#
loop_
_entity.id
_entity.type
_entity.pdbx_description
1 polymer ?
#
loop_
_entity_poly.entity_id
_entity_poly.type
_entity_poly.pdbx_seq_one_letter_code
_entity_poly.pdbx_strand_id
1 'polypeptide(L)'
;MITGTIYNAGKMLEMTQKWEQKKSSGNILKKEVKELSPEEQQLKMYQEQLEREREGNEYSSIYAKIQSGQELSPAEEDKLRAKDPKMYMEYKADRMEQEAYEKKLKNCKTKEEAERLHVNRMNGKLSELKSIVNNPNIPKSEKLKEAQRILGD
;
A
#
# COMPACT_ATOMS: atom_id res chain seq x y z
N MET A 1 25.01 -23.68 57.69
CA MET A 1 24.22 -23.00 56.62
C MET A 1 25.06 -22.15 55.67
N ILE A 2 26.38 -22.23 55.74
CA ILE A 2 27.27 -21.45 54.83
C ILE A 2 27.58 -22.21 53.52
N THR A 3 27.34 -23.51 53.46
CA THR A 3 27.66 -24.37 52.32
C THR A 3 26.76 -24.16 51.08
N GLY A 4 25.52 -23.71 51.28
CA GLY A 4 24.61 -23.45 50.13
C GLY A 4 24.94 -22.21 49.32
N THR A 5 25.52 -21.20 49.96
CA THR A 5 25.86 -19.93 49.31
C THR A 5 27.12 -20.06 48.46
N ILE A 6 28.08 -20.88 48.90
CA ILE A 6 29.34 -21.14 48.18
C ILE A 6 29.08 -22.00 46.93
N TYR A 7 28.15 -22.95 47.05
CA TYR A 7 27.77 -23.78 45.89
C TYR A 7 27.08 -22.97 44.77
N ASN A 8 26.22 -22.05 45.16
CA ASN A 8 25.56 -21.15 44.22
C ASN A 8 26.52 -20.15 43.56
N ALA A 9 27.51 -19.63 44.32
CA ALA A 9 28.52 -18.74 43.77
C ALA A 9 29.42 -19.45 42.75
N GLY A 10 29.81 -20.70 43.01
CA GLY A 10 30.58 -21.52 42.07
C GLY A 10 29.82 -21.81 40.77
N LYS A 11 28.52 -22.12 40.88
CA LYS A 11 27.66 -22.31 39.71
C LYS A 11 27.46 -21.02 38.88
N MET A 12 27.30 -19.90 39.57
CA MET A 12 27.20 -18.60 38.86
C MET A 12 28.50 -18.25 38.16
N LEU A 13 29.64 -18.51 38.78
CA LEU A 13 30.95 -18.28 38.17
C LEU A 13 31.17 -19.15 36.93
N GLU A 14 30.79 -20.43 37.01
CA GLU A 14 30.86 -21.37 35.88
C GLU A 14 29.93 -20.97 34.72
N MET A 15 28.71 -20.51 35.02
CA MET A 15 27.78 -20.00 34.03
C MET A 15 28.31 -18.71 33.37
N THR A 16 28.91 -17.80 34.15
CA THR A 16 29.49 -16.57 33.61
C THR A 16 30.67 -16.87 32.71
N GLN A 17 31.54 -17.79 33.10
CA GLN A 17 32.67 -18.23 32.26
C GLN A 17 32.21 -18.88 30.97
N LYS A 18 31.19 -19.73 31.02
CA LYS A 18 30.57 -20.32 29.78
C LYS A 18 29.94 -19.26 28.91
N TRP A 19 29.37 -18.23 29.52
CA TRP A 19 28.78 -17.08 28.79
C TRP A 19 29.85 -16.23 28.09
N GLU A 20 30.96 -15.96 28.80
CA GLU A 20 32.09 -15.22 28.25
C GLU A 20 32.80 -16.00 27.13
N GLN A 21 32.97 -17.31 27.29
CA GLN A 21 33.50 -18.16 26.23
C GLN A 21 32.60 -18.19 24.99
N LYS A 22 31.28 -18.23 25.16
CA LYS A 22 30.33 -18.12 24.04
C LYS A 22 30.38 -16.75 23.39
N LYS A 23 30.57 -15.70 24.17
CA LYS A 23 30.66 -14.33 23.66
C LYS A 23 31.96 -14.09 22.90
N SER A 24 33.08 -14.61 23.40
CA SER A 24 34.39 -14.46 22.75
C SER A 24 34.53 -15.33 21.48
N SER A 25 33.80 -16.44 21.40
CA SER A 25 33.74 -17.28 20.20
C SER A 25 32.87 -16.71 19.07
N GLY A 26 32.24 -15.54 19.28
CA GLY A 26 31.40 -14.91 18.27
C GLY A 26 30.11 -15.69 17.90
N ASN A 27 29.82 -16.75 18.63
CA ASN A 27 28.78 -17.73 18.31
C ASN A 27 27.37 -17.34 18.79
N ILE A 28 27.24 -16.19 19.51
CA ILE A 28 25.94 -15.77 20.07
C ILE A 28 25.06 -15.10 19.02
N LEU A 29 25.63 -14.66 17.90
CA LEU A 29 24.92 -13.95 16.82
C LEU A 29 25.09 -14.59 15.43
N LYS A 30 25.80 -15.67 15.33
CA LYS A 30 25.66 -16.53 14.15
C LYS A 30 24.41 -17.41 14.37
N LYS A 31 23.22 -16.83 14.08
CA LYS A 31 22.22 -17.62 13.37
C LYS A 31 23.04 -18.32 12.29
N GLU A 32 23.14 -19.63 12.34
CA GLU A 32 23.61 -20.37 11.20
C GLU A 32 22.74 -19.92 10.04
N VAL A 33 23.26 -18.99 9.27
CA VAL A 33 22.76 -18.74 7.92
C VAL A 33 23.19 -20.02 7.22
N LYS A 34 22.29 -21.01 7.24
CA LYS A 34 22.40 -22.20 6.42
C LYS A 34 22.61 -21.65 5.03
N GLU A 35 23.84 -21.71 4.53
CA GLU A 35 24.10 -21.35 3.15
C GLU A 35 23.22 -22.27 2.32
N LEU A 36 22.20 -21.70 1.70
CA LEU A 36 21.29 -22.39 0.81
C LEU A 36 22.12 -22.99 -0.32
N SER A 37 21.86 -24.22 -0.68
CA SER A 37 22.49 -24.83 -1.86
C SER A 37 22.20 -23.96 -3.10
N PRO A 38 23.05 -24.01 -4.13
CA PRO A 38 22.80 -23.24 -5.37
C PRO A 38 21.39 -23.47 -5.95
N GLU A 39 20.86 -24.67 -5.82
CA GLU A 39 19.52 -25.04 -6.27
C GLU A 39 18.42 -24.37 -5.41
N GLU A 40 18.61 -24.35 -4.08
CA GLU A 40 17.71 -23.67 -3.16
C GLU A 40 17.73 -22.16 -3.34
N GLN A 41 18.91 -21.58 -3.64
CA GLN A 41 19.03 -20.15 -3.97
C GLN A 41 18.27 -19.81 -5.26
N GLN A 42 18.40 -20.64 -6.27
CA GLN A 42 17.72 -20.47 -7.55
C GLN A 42 16.21 -20.59 -7.39
N LEU A 43 15.74 -21.58 -6.63
CA LEU A 43 14.32 -21.75 -6.33
C LEU A 43 13.74 -20.53 -5.59
N LYS A 44 14.48 -20.02 -4.60
CA LYS A 44 14.10 -18.82 -3.87
C LYS A 44 14.01 -17.60 -4.78
N MET A 45 14.96 -17.42 -5.68
CA MET A 45 14.92 -16.33 -6.67
C MET A 45 13.68 -16.42 -7.57
N TYR A 46 13.32 -17.60 -8.05
CA TYR A 46 12.11 -17.80 -8.85
C TYR A 46 10.84 -17.51 -8.06
N GLN A 47 10.78 -17.94 -6.80
CA GLN A 47 9.63 -17.65 -5.94
C GLN A 47 9.47 -16.13 -5.71
N GLU A 48 10.56 -15.42 -5.40
CA GLU A 48 10.55 -13.97 -5.23
C GLU A 48 10.19 -13.23 -6.53
N GLN A 49 10.57 -13.77 -7.68
CA GLN A 49 10.18 -13.19 -8.97
C GLN A 49 8.69 -13.37 -9.22
N LEU A 50 8.15 -14.56 -8.98
CA LEU A 50 6.72 -14.83 -9.12
C LEU A 50 5.86 -13.98 -8.17
N GLU A 51 6.32 -13.78 -6.94
CA GLU A 51 5.62 -12.88 -6.00
C GLU A 51 5.60 -11.45 -6.50
N ARG A 52 6.73 -10.93 -6.99
CA ARG A 52 6.80 -9.58 -7.58
C ARG A 52 5.90 -9.41 -8.80
N GLU A 53 5.83 -10.42 -9.66
CA GLU A 53 4.94 -10.41 -10.83
C GLU A 53 3.47 -10.43 -10.40
N ARG A 54 3.10 -11.24 -9.41
CA ARG A 54 1.74 -11.28 -8.85
C ARG A 54 1.35 -9.95 -8.25
N GLU A 55 2.19 -9.37 -7.41
CA GLU A 55 1.95 -8.05 -6.82
C GLU A 55 1.83 -6.96 -7.88
N GLY A 56 2.67 -7.00 -8.91
CA GLY A 56 2.61 -6.08 -10.04
C GLY A 56 1.30 -6.18 -10.81
N ASN A 57 0.84 -7.40 -11.09
CA ASN A 57 -0.42 -7.66 -11.79
C ASN A 57 -1.64 -7.24 -10.97
N GLU A 58 -1.64 -7.55 -9.66
CA GLU A 58 -2.72 -7.12 -8.75
C GLU A 58 -2.81 -5.59 -8.69
N TYR A 59 -1.67 -4.91 -8.56
CA TYR A 59 -1.65 -3.45 -8.51
C TYR A 59 -2.11 -2.83 -9.85
N SER A 60 -1.68 -3.40 -10.98
CA SER A 60 -2.15 -2.98 -12.31
C SER A 60 -3.66 -3.14 -12.46
N SER A 61 -4.23 -4.22 -11.93
CA SER A 61 -5.69 -4.44 -11.91
C SER A 61 -6.41 -3.41 -11.06
N ILE A 62 -5.90 -3.11 -9.85
CA ILE A 62 -6.45 -2.06 -8.98
C ILE A 62 -6.43 -0.71 -9.68
N TYR A 63 -5.31 -0.35 -10.31
CA TYR A 63 -5.15 0.90 -11.04
C TYR A 63 -6.13 1.00 -12.21
N ALA A 64 -6.30 -0.07 -12.99
CA ALA A 64 -7.27 -0.12 -14.10
C ALA A 64 -8.71 0.06 -13.60
N LYS A 65 -9.08 -0.53 -12.46
CA LYS A 65 -10.40 -0.33 -11.83
C LYS A 65 -10.64 1.13 -11.45
N ILE A 66 -9.65 1.77 -10.83
CA ILE A 66 -9.74 3.20 -10.47
C ILE A 66 -9.94 4.06 -11.71
N GLN A 67 -9.18 3.81 -12.78
CA GLN A 67 -9.30 4.56 -14.04
C GLN A 67 -10.65 4.35 -14.74
N SER A 68 -11.27 3.20 -14.58
CA SER A 68 -12.58 2.89 -15.15
C SER A 68 -13.77 3.27 -14.23
N GLY A 69 -13.52 3.89 -13.09
CA GLY A 69 -14.55 4.27 -12.12
C GLY A 69 -15.17 3.10 -11.36
N GLN A 70 -14.55 1.91 -11.37
CA GLN A 70 -15.05 0.74 -10.66
C GLN A 70 -14.69 0.77 -9.17
N GLU A 71 -15.56 0.17 -8.36
CA GLU A 71 -15.30 -0.01 -6.94
C GLU A 71 -14.20 -1.03 -6.68
N LEU A 72 -13.34 -0.71 -5.72
CA LEU A 72 -12.37 -1.63 -5.18
C LEU A 72 -12.97 -2.48 -4.06
N SER A 73 -12.57 -3.73 -3.96
CA SER A 73 -12.87 -4.55 -2.80
C SER A 73 -12.10 -4.06 -1.56
N PRO A 74 -12.55 -4.36 -0.33
CA PRO A 74 -11.83 -3.99 0.89
C PRO A 74 -10.37 -4.44 0.90
N ALA A 75 -10.08 -5.63 0.38
CA ALA A 75 -8.72 -6.15 0.27
C ALA A 75 -7.87 -5.36 -0.74
N GLU A 76 -8.45 -4.94 -1.85
CA GLU A 76 -7.80 -4.08 -2.84
C GLU A 76 -7.55 -2.67 -2.29
N GLU A 77 -8.49 -2.12 -1.52
CA GLU A 77 -8.31 -0.83 -0.83
C GLU A 77 -7.15 -0.88 0.17
N ASP A 78 -7.03 -1.95 0.96
CA ASP A 78 -5.93 -2.13 1.91
C ASP A 78 -4.57 -2.23 1.19
N LYS A 79 -4.51 -2.94 0.08
CA LYS A 79 -3.30 -3.03 -0.75
C LYS A 79 -2.92 -1.68 -1.35
N LEU A 80 -3.89 -0.95 -1.87
CA LEU A 80 -3.67 0.39 -2.42
C LEU A 80 -3.18 1.36 -1.35
N ARG A 81 -3.80 1.34 -0.17
CA ARG A 81 -3.40 2.18 0.96
C ARG A 81 -1.98 1.90 1.42
N ALA A 82 -1.57 0.64 1.44
CA ALA A 82 -0.22 0.26 1.82
C ALA A 82 0.83 0.65 0.78
N LYS A 83 0.51 0.57 -0.51
CA LYS A 83 1.45 0.80 -1.61
C LYS A 83 1.48 2.24 -2.09
N ASP A 84 0.34 2.88 -2.21
CA ASP A 84 0.19 4.28 -2.64
C ASP A 84 -0.89 4.99 -1.81
N PRO A 85 -0.52 5.52 -0.63
CA PRO A 85 -1.46 6.23 0.25
C PRO A 85 -2.08 7.45 -0.42
N LYS A 86 -1.34 8.16 -1.29
CA LYS A 86 -1.84 9.34 -2.00
C LYS A 86 -2.97 8.96 -2.95
N MET A 87 -2.76 7.95 -3.79
CA MET A 87 -3.78 7.46 -4.70
C MET A 87 -4.99 6.89 -3.97
N TYR A 88 -4.78 6.24 -2.83
CA TYR A 88 -5.87 5.78 -1.96
C TYR A 88 -6.75 6.95 -1.47
N MET A 89 -6.14 8.05 -1.04
CA MET A 89 -6.87 9.24 -0.60
C MET A 89 -7.66 9.88 -1.75
N GLU A 90 -7.08 9.95 -2.93
CA GLU A 90 -7.74 10.44 -4.15
C GLU A 90 -8.93 9.56 -4.51
N TYR A 91 -8.75 8.26 -4.53
CA TYR A 91 -9.83 7.29 -4.76
C TYR A 91 -10.99 7.44 -3.77
N LYS A 92 -10.68 7.58 -2.48
CA LYS A 92 -11.71 7.78 -1.45
C LYS A 92 -12.46 9.11 -1.63
N ALA A 93 -11.76 10.18 -1.98
CA ALA A 93 -12.38 11.47 -2.25
C ALA A 93 -13.34 11.38 -3.45
N ASP A 94 -12.92 10.77 -4.53
CA ASP A 94 -13.74 10.56 -5.73
C ASP A 94 -14.98 9.71 -5.42
N ARG A 95 -14.83 8.64 -4.63
CA ARG A 95 -15.96 7.79 -4.19
C ARG A 95 -16.97 8.57 -3.33
N MET A 96 -16.48 9.36 -2.38
CA MET A 96 -17.35 10.21 -1.55
C MET A 96 -18.11 11.25 -2.38
N GLU A 97 -17.45 11.85 -3.37
CA GLU A 97 -18.08 12.81 -4.28
C GLU A 97 -19.16 12.12 -5.13
N GLN A 98 -18.86 10.93 -5.66
CA GLN A 98 -19.82 10.14 -6.44
C GLN A 98 -21.05 9.76 -5.61
N GLU A 99 -20.84 9.26 -4.40
CA GLU A 99 -21.94 8.93 -3.49
C GLU A 99 -22.79 10.14 -3.12
N ALA A 100 -22.16 11.30 -2.89
CA ALA A 100 -22.86 12.54 -2.61
C ALA A 100 -23.70 12.99 -3.83
N TYR A 101 -23.16 12.84 -5.04
CA TYR A 101 -23.88 13.12 -6.28
C TYR A 101 -25.08 12.20 -6.46
N GLU A 102 -24.90 10.88 -6.28
CA GLU A 102 -25.98 9.88 -6.37
C GLU A 102 -27.11 10.16 -5.36
N LYS A 103 -26.76 10.54 -4.14
CA LYS A 103 -27.75 10.95 -3.12
C LYS A 103 -28.53 12.17 -3.56
N LYS A 104 -27.87 13.18 -4.10
CA LYS A 104 -28.53 14.38 -4.63
C LYS A 104 -29.43 14.02 -5.81
N LEU A 105 -28.97 13.14 -6.71
CA LEU A 105 -29.74 12.69 -7.86
C LEU A 105 -31.02 11.93 -7.44
N LYS A 106 -30.92 11.05 -6.44
CA LYS A 106 -32.06 10.32 -5.88
C LYS A 106 -33.11 11.25 -5.21
N ASN A 107 -32.66 12.40 -4.70
CA ASN A 107 -33.51 13.37 -4.05
C ASN A 107 -34.15 14.37 -5.04
N CYS A 108 -33.75 14.38 -6.31
CA CYS A 108 -34.37 15.19 -7.34
C CYS A 108 -35.81 14.74 -7.58
N LYS A 109 -36.73 15.70 -7.59
CA LYS A 109 -38.17 15.45 -7.80
C LYS A 109 -38.60 15.61 -9.26
N THR A 110 -37.81 16.35 -10.03
CA THR A 110 -38.09 16.64 -11.44
C THR A 110 -36.89 16.29 -12.31
N LYS A 111 -37.19 16.07 -13.59
CA LYS A 111 -36.14 15.82 -14.58
C LYS A 111 -35.22 17.02 -14.77
N GLU A 112 -35.79 18.22 -14.73
CA GLU A 112 -35.02 19.47 -14.85
C GLU A 112 -34.03 19.66 -13.68
N GLU A 113 -34.41 19.26 -12.47
CA GLU A 113 -33.49 19.28 -11.30
C GLU A 113 -32.33 18.32 -11.51
N ALA A 114 -32.60 17.12 -12.00
CA ALA A 114 -31.57 16.14 -12.30
C ALA A 114 -30.61 16.62 -13.42
N GLU A 115 -31.15 17.21 -14.49
CA GLU A 115 -30.35 17.78 -15.57
C GLU A 115 -29.49 18.94 -15.12
N ARG A 116 -30.01 19.85 -14.27
CA ARG A 116 -29.21 20.93 -13.67
C ARG A 116 -28.07 20.39 -12.81
N LEU A 117 -28.37 19.39 -12.01
CA LEU A 117 -27.35 18.73 -11.17
C LEU A 117 -26.25 18.11 -12.03
N HIS A 118 -26.61 17.44 -13.10
CA HIS A 118 -25.66 16.85 -14.05
C HIS A 118 -24.82 17.93 -14.74
N VAL A 119 -25.43 18.99 -15.25
CA VAL A 119 -24.72 20.11 -15.91
C VAL A 119 -23.76 20.79 -14.93
N ASN A 120 -24.17 21.01 -13.67
CA ASN A 120 -23.31 21.60 -12.66
C ASN A 120 -22.09 20.71 -12.36
N ARG A 121 -22.29 19.41 -12.30
CA ARG A 121 -21.19 18.45 -12.11
C ARG A 121 -20.22 18.48 -13.31
N MET A 122 -20.75 18.45 -14.53
CA MET A 122 -19.95 18.53 -15.76
C MET A 122 -19.13 19.84 -15.81
N ASN A 123 -19.74 20.97 -15.46
CA ASN A 123 -19.06 22.25 -15.42
C ASN A 123 -17.95 22.30 -14.36
N GLY A 124 -18.18 21.70 -13.19
CA GLY A 124 -17.18 21.56 -12.15
C GLY A 124 -15.98 20.75 -12.62
N LYS A 125 -16.21 19.61 -13.26
CA LYS A 125 -15.17 18.76 -13.82
C LYS A 125 -14.40 19.43 -14.95
N LEU A 126 -15.07 20.14 -15.85
CA LEU A 126 -14.42 20.93 -16.91
C LEU A 126 -13.54 22.05 -16.32
N SER A 127 -13.99 22.71 -15.27
CA SER A 127 -13.22 23.74 -14.55
C SER A 127 -11.96 23.15 -13.93
N GLU A 128 -12.07 22.00 -13.28
CA GLU A 128 -10.95 21.26 -12.68
C GLU A 128 -9.96 20.83 -13.77
N LEU A 129 -10.45 20.26 -14.86
CA LEU A 129 -9.62 19.87 -16.01
C LEU A 129 -8.84 21.03 -16.60
N LYS A 130 -9.49 22.20 -16.79
CA LYS A 130 -8.82 23.41 -17.26
C LYS A 130 -7.73 23.88 -16.30
N SER A 131 -8.00 23.84 -15.00
CA SER A 131 -7.02 24.18 -13.97
C SER A 131 -5.77 23.30 -14.05
N ILE A 132 -5.95 22.01 -14.21
CA ILE A 132 -4.85 21.04 -14.32
C ILE A 132 -4.07 21.22 -15.62
N VAL A 133 -4.75 21.34 -16.75
CA VAL A 133 -4.10 21.51 -18.06
C VAL A 133 -3.28 22.79 -18.14
N ASN A 134 -3.79 23.88 -17.55
CA ASN A 134 -3.13 25.19 -17.56
C ASN A 134 -2.07 25.35 -16.46
N ASN A 135 -1.93 24.41 -15.54
CA ASN A 135 -0.94 24.50 -14.48
C ASN A 135 0.45 24.14 -15.00
N PRO A 136 1.43 25.09 -15.04
CA PRO A 136 2.77 24.81 -15.53
C PRO A 136 3.61 23.91 -14.61
N ASN A 137 3.21 23.76 -13.36
CA ASN A 137 3.93 22.99 -12.34
C ASN A 137 3.63 21.49 -12.39
N ILE A 138 2.62 21.09 -13.16
CA ILE A 138 2.22 19.69 -13.30
C ILE A 138 2.88 19.10 -14.55
N PRO A 139 3.64 17.97 -14.44
CA PRO A 139 4.21 17.29 -15.59
C PRO A 139 3.14 16.78 -16.57
N LYS A 140 3.47 16.71 -17.86
CA LYS A 140 2.53 16.26 -18.90
C LYS A 140 1.95 14.86 -18.63
N SER A 141 2.76 13.95 -18.09
CA SER A 141 2.31 12.59 -17.73
C SER A 141 1.27 12.58 -16.60
N GLU A 142 1.44 13.46 -15.61
CA GLU A 142 0.44 13.63 -14.54
C GLU A 142 -0.82 14.32 -15.03
N LYS A 143 -0.69 15.33 -15.89
CA LYS A 143 -1.86 15.97 -16.52
C LYS A 143 -2.74 14.96 -17.26
N LEU A 144 -2.12 14.03 -17.98
CA LEU A 144 -2.84 13.00 -18.71
C LEU A 144 -3.58 12.04 -17.76
N LYS A 145 -2.93 11.61 -16.67
CA LYS A 145 -3.54 10.75 -15.65
C LYS A 145 -4.73 11.42 -14.98
N GLU A 146 -4.55 12.67 -14.56
CA GLU A 146 -5.62 13.45 -13.92
C GLU A 146 -6.80 13.71 -14.87
N ALA A 147 -6.50 14.02 -16.14
CA ALA A 147 -7.53 14.18 -17.15
C ALA A 147 -8.34 12.88 -17.36
N GLN A 148 -7.67 11.75 -17.42
CA GLN A 148 -8.32 10.43 -17.51
C GLN A 148 -9.19 10.13 -16.30
N ARG A 149 -8.71 10.45 -15.09
CA ARG A 149 -9.47 10.32 -13.85
C ARG A 149 -10.75 11.16 -13.86
N ILE A 150 -10.63 12.44 -14.22
CA ILE A 150 -11.76 13.37 -14.26
C ILE A 150 -12.80 12.98 -15.30
N LEU A 151 -12.36 12.46 -16.46
CA LEU A 151 -13.25 12.05 -17.56
C LEU A 151 -13.80 10.63 -17.39
N GLY A 152 -13.17 9.81 -16.53
CA GLY A 152 -13.59 8.43 -16.29
C GLY A 152 -14.79 8.29 -15.36
N ASP A 153 -15.14 9.34 -14.64
CA ASP A 153 -16.33 9.42 -13.80
C ASP A 153 -17.55 9.92 -14.60
#